data_cc35d025142d54b0637187d87e19fe4b
#
_entry.id   cc35d025142d54b0637187d87e19fe4b
#
_cell.length_a   1.000
_cell.length_b   1.000
_cell.length_c   1.000
_cell.angle_alpha   90.00
_cell.angle_beta   90.00
_cell.angle_gamma   90.00
#
_symmetry.space_group_name_H-M   'P 1'
#
loop_
_entity.id
_entity.type
_entity.pdbx_description
1 polymer ?
#
loop_
_entity_poly.entity_id
_entity_poly.type
_entity_poly.pdbx_seq_one_letter_code
_entity_poly.pdbx_strand_id
1 'polypeptide(L)'
;MNLLEQYSQDPQFARLLAQEELILEVTETLCALLEKEQVSRAELARRLGKSKGFVSQLLNGGRNLTLRTLADVLSVLGYKLKLQPEKTDGQGGRGRMVT
;
A
#
# COMPACT_ATOMS: atom_id res chain seq x y z
N MET A 1 -26.57 10.62 -11.26
CA MET A 1 -25.13 10.46 -11.17
C MET A 1 -24.68 10.60 -9.74
N ASN A 2 -23.85 9.71 -9.29
CA ASN A 2 -23.42 9.81 -7.92
C ASN A 2 -22.16 10.65 -7.81
N LEU A 3 -21.81 11.00 -6.58
CA LEU A 3 -20.72 11.88 -6.34
C LEU A 3 -19.40 11.30 -6.79
N LEU A 4 -19.25 10.03 -6.62
CA LEU A 4 -18.02 9.37 -6.98
C LEU A 4 -17.75 9.43 -8.48
N GLU A 5 -18.79 9.23 -9.28
CA GLU A 5 -18.64 9.33 -10.72
C GLU A 5 -18.27 10.74 -11.13
N GLN A 6 -18.85 11.70 -10.46
CA GLN A 6 -18.59 13.09 -10.79
C GLN A 6 -17.16 13.46 -10.50
N TYR A 7 -16.64 13.06 -9.34
CA TYR A 7 -15.28 13.40 -8.98
C TYR A 7 -14.23 12.57 -9.70
N SER A 8 -14.61 11.40 -10.16
CA SER A 8 -13.63 10.55 -10.82
C SER A 8 -13.17 11.13 -12.15
N GLN A 9 -13.86 12.13 -12.65
CA GLN A 9 -13.44 12.79 -13.88
C GLN A 9 -12.43 13.89 -13.61
N ASP A 10 -12.25 14.27 -12.35
CA ASP A 10 -11.28 15.27 -11.98
C ASP A 10 -9.91 14.58 -11.88
N PRO A 11 -8.92 15.02 -12.67
CA PRO A 11 -7.61 14.37 -12.61
C PRO A 11 -6.97 14.39 -11.23
N GLN A 12 -7.21 15.44 -10.47
CA GLN A 12 -6.64 15.53 -9.14
C GLN A 12 -7.28 14.52 -8.21
N PHE A 13 -8.58 14.36 -8.29
CA PHE A 13 -9.28 13.37 -7.50
C PHE A 13 -8.84 11.96 -7.88
N ALA A 14 -8.68 11.73 -9.19
CA ALA A 14 -8.26 10.41 -9.67
C ALA A 14 -6.89 10.04 -9.12
N ARG A 15 -5.97 11.02 -9.04
CA ARG A 15 -4.67 10.75 -8.49
C ARG A 15 -4.72 10.46 -7.00
N LEU A 16 -5.56 11.18 -6.27
CA LEU A 16 -5.72 10.93 -4.85
C LEU A 16 -6.30 9.55 -4.60
N LEU A 17 -7.28 9.18 -5.40
CA LEU A 17 -7.89 7.87 -5.28
C LEU A 17 -6.88 6.77 -5.54
N ALA A 18 -6.05 6.95 -6.56
CA ALA A 18 -5.02 5.97 -6.88
C ALA A 18 -4.02 5.82 -5.73
N GLN A 19 -3.70 6.92 -5.07
CA GLN A 19 -2.81 6.87 -3.90
C GLN A 19 -3.42 6.04 -2.80
N GLU A 20 -4.70 6.31 -2.50
CA GLU A 20 -5.36 5.60 -1.41
C GLU A 20 -5.55 4.13 -1.72
N GLU A 21 -5.84 3.83 -2.96
CA GLU A 21 -6.00 2.44 -3.36
C GLU A 21 -4.70 1.66 -3.20
N LEU A 22 -3.58 2.27 -3.59
CA LEU A 22 -2.30 1.61 -3.46
C LEU A 22 -1.91 1.42 -1.98
N ILE A 23 -2.13 2.45 -1.18
CA ILE A 23 -1.85 2.36 0.25
C ILE A 23 -2.67 1.24 0.89
N LEU A 24 -3.95 1.18 0.53
CA LEU A 24 -4.82 0.15 1.06
C LEU A 24 -4.35 -1.24 0.66
N GLU A 25 -4.01 -1.40 -0.59
CA GLU A 25 -3.55 -2.70 -1.09
C GLU A 25 -2.29 -3.14 -0.36
N VAL A 26 -1.35 -2.23 -0.17
CA VAL A 26 -0.11 -2.56 0.52
C VAL A 26 -0.38 -2.93 1.98
N THR A 27 -1.19 -2.14 2.67
CA THR A 27 -1.45 -2.41 4.08
C THR A 27 -2.22 -3.72 4.26
N GLU A 28 -3.15 -4.00 3.36
CA GLU A 28 -3.86 -5.27 3.42
C GLU A 28 -2.92 -6.45 3.16
N THR A 29 -1.99 -6.27 2.25
CA THR A 29 -1.01 -7.31 1.97
C THR A 29 -0.14 -7.57 3.21
N LEU A 30 0.30 -6.51 3.87
CA LEU A 30 1.12 -6.68 5.06
C LEU A 30 0.33 -7.36 6.18
N CYS A 31 -0.93 -6.97 6.36
CA CYS A 31 -1.75 -7.61 7.38
C CYS A 31 -1.95 -9.10 7.08
N ALA A 32 -2.15 -9.42 5.81
CA ALA A 32 -2.31 -10.82 5.41
C ALA A 32 -1.04 -11.62 5.67
N LEU A 33 0.12 -11.02 5.44
CA LEU A 33 1.39 -11.70 5.70
C LEU A 33 1.60 -11.93 7.18
N LEU A 34 1.25 -10.95 8.02
CA LEU A 34 1.36 -11.14 9.46
C LEU A 34 0.51 -12.29 9.91
N GLU A 35 -0.70 -12.39 9.38
CA GLU A 35 -1.60 -13.46 9.72
C GLU A 35 -1.06 -14.80 9.27
N LYS A 36 -0.58 -14.85 8.05
CA LYS A 36 -0.04 -16.07 7.47
C LYS A 36 1.17 -16.56 8.25
N GLU A 37 2.04 -15.65 8.65
CA GLU A 37 3.25 -16.02 9.38
C GLU A 37 3.04 -16.07 10.88
N GLN A 38 1.83 -15.76 11.32
CA GLN A 38 1.47 -15.79 12.74
C GLN A 38 2.36 -14.87 13.57
N VAL A 39 2.61 -13.68 13.02
CA VAL A 39 3.41 -12.65 13.68
C VAL A 39 2.48 -11.57 14.18
N SER A 40 2.51 -11.30 15.47
CA SER A 40 1.69 -10.26 16.05
C SER A 40 2.30 -8.90 15.74
N ARG A 41 1.49 -7.85 15.94
CA ARG A 41 2.00 -6.49 15.75
C ARG A 41 3.12 -6.18 16.73
N ALA A 42 3.00 -6.70 17.96
CA ALA A 42 4.06 -6.51 18.95
C ALA A 42 5.35 -7.20 18.51
N GLU A 43 5.22 -8.39 17.96
CA GLU A 43 6.41 -9.10 17.48
C GLU A 43 7.03 -8.38 16.27
N LEU A 44 6.20 -7.88 15.39
CA LEU A 44 6.70 -7.11 14.25
C LEU A 44 7.45 -5.88 14.74
N ALA A 45 6.88 -5.16 15.72
CA ALA A 45 7.53 -3.99 16.28
C ALA A 45 8.89 -4.37 16.87
N ARG A 46 8.96 -5.47 17.59
CA ARG A 46 10.19 -5.93 18.16
C ARG A 46 11.25 -6.20 17.09
N ARG A 47 10.85 -6.90 16.03
CA ARG A 47 11.77 -7.24 14.94
C ARG A 47 12.25 -6.00 14.21
N LEU A 48 11.39 -4.98 14.11
CA LEU A 48 11.77 -3.75 13.45
C LEU A 48 12.54 -2.79 14.34
N GLY A 49 12.56 -3.04 15.65
CA GLY A 49 13.14 -2.09 16.59
C GLY A 49 12.32 -0.82 16.69
N LYS A 50 11.00 -0.95 16.56
CA LYS A 50 10.09 0.19 16.61
C LYS A 50 9.04 -0.04 17.69
N SER A 51 8.26 1.01 17.96
CA SER A 51 7.20 0.89 18.96
C SER A 51 5.99 0.20 18.37
N LYS A 52 5.13 -0.30 19.27
CA LYS A 52 3.88 -0.87 18.85
C LYS A 52 2.99 0.16 18.18
N GLY A 53 3.05 1.41 18.69
CA GLY A 53 2.30 2.49 18.08
C GLY A 53 2.71 2.76 16.64
N PHE A 54 4.02 2.67 16.39
CA PHE A 54 4.53 2.84 15.03
C PHE A 54 3.91 1.79 14.09
N VAL A 55 3.89 0.53 14.53
CA VAL A 55 3.34 -0.54 13.72
C VAL A 55 1.85 -0.37 13.52
N SER A 56 1.13 0.03 14.57
CA SER A 56 -0.31 0.25 14.46
C SER A 56 -0.63 1.35 13.45
N GLN A 57 0.12 2.44 13.48
CA GLN A 57 -0.09 3.52 12.53
C GLN A 57 0.24 3.08 11.11
N LEU A 58 1.31 2.32 10.98
CA LEU A 58 1.73 1.82 9.69
C LEU A 58 0.65 0.98 9.04
N LEU A 59 0.04 0.09 9.82
CA LEU A 59 -0.96 -0.83 9.28
C LEU A 59 -2.35 -0.22 9.20
N ASN A 60 -2.56 0.92 9.81
CA ASN A 60 -3.86 1.56 9.81
C ASN A 60 -4.03 2.67 8.80
N GLY A 61 -3.20 2.80 7.88
CA GLY A 61 -3.39 3.84 6.89
C GLY A 61 -2.12 4.24 6.20
N GLY A 62 -1.03 3.68 6.62
CA GLY A 62 0.21 3.86 5.91
C GLY A 62 0.75 5.27 5.85
N ARG A 63 0.35 6.13 6.82
CA ARG A 63 0.81 7.48 6.78
C ARG A 63 2.30 7.60 6.69
N ASN A 64 3.03 6.75 7.35
CA ASN A 64 4.47 6.78 7.35
C ASN A 64 5.08 5.66 6.53
N LEU A 65 4.32 5.15 5.59
CA LEU A 65 4.78 4.03 4.78
C LEU A 65 5.65 4.56 3.65
N THR A 66 6.93 4.35 3.76
CA THR A 66 7.87 4.65 2.70
C THR A 66 8.33 3.33 2.11
N LEU A 67 9.00 3.41 0.98
CA LEU A 67 9.55 2.19 0.38
C LEU A 67 10.57 1.54 1.30
N ARG A 68 11.32 2.34 2.05
CA ARG A 68 12.29 1.78 2.99
C ARG A 68 11.60 1.03 4.11
N THR A 69 10.54 1.63 4.66
CA THR A 69 9.78 0.97 5.71
C THR A 69 9.12 -0.31 5.20
N LEU A 70 8.55 -0.23 4.01
CA LEU A 70 7.93 -1.40 3.41
C LEU A 70 8.96 -2.52 3.23
N ALA A 71 10.15 -2.18 2.73
CA ALA A 71 11.20 -3.17 2.55
C ALA A 71 11.63 -3.78 3.88
N ASP A 72 11.71 -2.96 4.92
CA ASP A 72 12.09 -3.45 6.24
C ASP A 72 11.07 -4.46 6.77
N VAL A 73 9.79 -4.12 6.66
CA VAL A 73 8.73 -5.02 7.15
C VAL A 73 8.79 -6.34 6.40
N LEU A 74 8.88 -6.27 5.09
CA LEU A 74 8.92 -7.50 4.29
C LEU A 74 10.17 -8.33 4.64
N SER A 75 11.29 -7.66 4.82
CA SER A 75 12.53 -8.34 5.13
C SER A 75 12.44 -9.12 6.44
N VAL A 76 11.91 -8.49 7.49
CA VAL A 76 11.84 -9.19 8.79
C VAL A 76 10.78 -10.29 8.79
N LEU A 77 9.87 -10.28 7.81
CA LEU A 77 8.92 -11.36 7.66
C LEU A 77 9.42 -12.45 6.71
N GLY A 78 10.55 -12.22 6.07
CA GLY A 78 11.12 -13.20 5.16
C GLY A 78 10.58 -13.11 3.74
N TYR A 79 10.12 -11.94 3.36
CA TYR A 79 9.51 -11.76 2.05
C TYR A 79 10.24 -10.70 1.24
N LYS A 80 10.02 -10.75 -0.04
CA LYS A 80 10.52 -9.77 -0.97
C LYS A 80 9.36 -9.42 -1.87
N LEU A 81 9.17 -8.15 -2.13
CA LEU A 81 8.08 -7.71 -2.96
C LEU A 81 8.53 -7.57 -4.40
N LYS A 82 7.80 -8.15 -5.31
CA LYS A 82 8.00 -7.95 -6.72
C LYS A 82 6.87 -7.10 -7.25
N LEU A 83 7.20 -6.10 -8.02
CA LEU A 83 6.21 -5.17 -8.50
C LEU A 83 5.87 -5.46 -9.95
N GLN A 84 4.61 -5.40 -10.26
CA GLN A 84 4.15 -5.63 -11.60
C GLN A 84 3.04 -4.65 -11.93
N PRO A 85 3.36 -3.59 -12.64
CA PRO A 85 2.32 -2.59 -12.93
C PRO A 85 1.32 -3.12 -13.92
N GLU A 86 0.10 -2.65 -13.80
CA GLU A 86 -0.98 -2.99 -14.71
C GLU A 86 -1.47 -1.72 -15.37
N LYS A 87 -1.80 -1.82 -16.63
CA LYS A 87 -2.37 -0.70 -17.32
C LYS A 87 -3.79 -0.49 -16.85
N THR A 88 -4.15 0.76 -16.55
CA THR A 88 -5.52 1.02 -16.14
C THR A 88 -6.41 1.13 -17.36
N ASP A 89 -7.68 0.91 -17.17
CA ASP A 89 -8.64 1.06 -18.24
C ASP A 89 -8.87 2.51 -18.51
N GLY A 90 -9.26 2.84 -19.69
CA GLY A 90 -9.67 4.16 -20.00
C GLY A 90 -8.53 5.12 -20.09
N GLN A 91 -8.50 6.10 -19.26
CA GLN A 91 -7.58 7.13 -19.41
C GLN A 91 -6.20 6.68 -19.28
N GLY A 92 -5.94 5.70 -18.52
CA GLY A 92 -4.59 5.24 -18.41
C GLY A 92 -4.04 4.80 -19.72
N GLY A 93 -4.89 4.42 -20.58
CA GLY A 93 -4.46 3.90 -21.84
C GLY A 93 -3.68 4.83 -22.65
N ARG A 94 -3.80 6.11 -22.45
CA ARG A 94 -3.11 6.92 -23.23
C ARG A 94 -1.73 6.87 -23.06
N GLY A 95 -1.34 6.47 -22.06
CA GLY A 95 0.03 6.39 -21.98
C GLY A 95 0.62 5.45 -22.88
N ARG A 96 0.34 5.15 -23.73
CA ARG A 96 0.92 4.39 -24.48
C ARG A 96 1.94 4.35 -25.03
N MET A 97 2.28 4.54 -24.99
CA MET A 97 3.09 4.38 -25.43
C MET A 97 4.07 4.20 -25.20
N VAL A 98 4.28 4.14 -24.98
CA VAL A 98 5.20 3.96 -24.84
C VAL A 98 5.78 3.13 -24.88
N THR A 99 5.77 2.83 -25.16
CA THR A 99 6.19 1.94 -25.20
C THR A 99 6.78 1.51 -25.24
#